data_7e669dc38a2c2f4b0668294e5f0e63a4
#
_entry.id   7e669dc38a2c2f4b0668294e5f0e63a4
#
_cell.length_a   1.000
_cell.length_b   1.000
_cell.length_c   1.000
_cell.angle_alpha   90.00
_cell.angle_beta   90.00
_cell.angle_gamma   90.00
#
_symmetry.space_group_name_H-M   'P 1'
#
loop_
_entity.id
_entity.type
_entity.pdbx_description
1 polymer ?
#
loop_
_entity_poly.entity_id
_entity_poly.type
_entity_poly.pdbx_seq_one_letter_code
_entity_poly.pdbx_strand_id
1 'polypeptide(L)'
;MAAGVWAGLGVTGQTATTTGFAARLGAAQEVPKPAGVGTGAQGSFTAALARSGAGGTLTWRLTFRGLTGKATASHIHVGARGRAGGVRVALCGPCRSGARGSARVDARTITGLLAGTMYVNVHTARNAAGEIRGQIVKTARAPVPPPATTTNSTGGTTTDDGYYPGG
;
A
#
# COMPACT_ATOMS: atom_id res chain seq x y z
N MET A 1 17.30 39.82 42.71
CA MET A 1 17.79 38.78 41.79
C MET A 1 16.72 37.71 41.71
N ALA A 2 15.97 37.67 40.60
CA ALA A 2 14.93 36.67 40.36
C ALA A 2 15.45 35.61 39.37
N ALA A 3 15.59 34.39 39.85
CA ALA A 3 16.00 33.24 39.02
C ALA A 3 14.77 32.70 38.26
N GLY A 4 14.77 32.84 36.94
CA GLY A 4 13.76 32.28 36.07
C GLY A 4 13.98 30.77 35.88
N VAL A 5 13.01 29.97 36.28
CA VAL A 5 12.96 28.52 36.04
C VAL A 5 12.44 28.29 34.63
N TRP A 6 13.29 27.80 33.73
CA TRP A 6 12.88 27.31 32.41
C TRP A 6 12.35 25.91 32.57
N ALA A 7 11.03 25.75 32.49
CA ALA A 7 10.40 24.42 32.36
C ALA A 7 10.57 23.94 30.91
N GLY A 8 11.50 23.01 30.70
CA GLY A 8 11.66 22.33 29.42
C GLY A 8 10.43 21.45 29.14
N LEU A 9 9.61 21.81 28.14
CA LEU A 9 8.57 20.96 27.59
C LEU A 9 9.24 19.77 26.88
N GLY A 10 9.33 18.64 27.58
CA GLY A 10 9.75 17.38 26.99
C GLY A 10 8.72 16.95 25.96
N VAL A 11 9.05 17.04 24.67
CA VAL A 11 8.29 16.40 23.60
C VAL A 11 8.47 14.90 23.75
N THR A 12 7.51 14.24 24.41
CA THR A 12 7.41 12.77 24.41
C THR A 12 7.01 12.35 23.01
N GLY A 13 7.99 11.94 22.19
CA GLY A 13 7.75 11.34 20.89
C GLY A 13 6.95 10.06 21.08
N GLN A 14 5.64 10.12 20.85
CA GLN A 14 4.80 8.92 20.75
C GLN A 14 5.29 8.11 19.55
N THR A 15 5.96 7.00 19.80
CA THR A 15 6.25 5.99 18.78
C THR A 15 4.92 5.46 18.27
N ALA A 16 4.52 5.89 17.07
CA ALA A 16 3.31 5.41 16.42
C ALA A 16 3.42 3.89 16.26
N THR A 17 2.57 3.15 16.98
CA THR A 17 2.52 1.69 16.89
C THR A 17 2.08 1.30 15.48
N THR A 18 3.00 0.69 14.73
CA THR A 18 2.74 0.25 13.37
C THR A 18 2.36 -1.22 13.36
N THR A 19 1.20 -1.56 12.80
CA THR A 19 0.74 -2.95 12.65
C THR A 19 1.09 -3.47 11.26
N GLY A 20 1.74 -4.64 11.19
CA GLY A 20 2.11 -5.29 9.95
C GLY A 20 1.04 -6.25 9.42
N PHE A 21 0.98 -6.37 8.10
CA PHE A 21 0.11 -7.30 7.37
C PHE A 21 0.85 -7.93 6.21
N ALA A 22 0.46 -9.17 5.84
CA ALA A 22 0.97 -9.85 4.67
C ALA A 22 -0.12 -10.73 4.02
N ALA A 23 0.06 -11.01 2.73
CA ALA A 23 -0.71 -12.02 2.02
C ALA A 23 0.18 -12.71 0.98
N ARG A 24 -0.01 -14.02 0.79
CA ARG A 24 0.50 -14.79 -0.35
C ARG A 24 -0.65 -14.97 -1.34
N LEU A 25 -0.44 -14.52 -2.58
CA LEU A 25 -1.45 -14.56 -3.62
C LEU A 25 -1.23 -15.77 -4.53
N GLY A 26 -2.32 -16.42 -4.91
CA GLY A 26 -2.34 -17.51 -5.89
C GLY A 26 -3.71 -17.67 -6.51
N ALA A 27 -3.75 -18.24 -7.70
CA ALA A 27 -5.00 -18.47 -8.47
C ALA A 27 -5.98 -19.37 -7.73
N ALA A 28 -5.49 -20.34 -6.96
CA ALA A 28 -6.33 -21.27 -6.21
C ALA A 28 -7.22 -20.60 -5.14
N GLN A 29 -6.84 -19.40 -4.68
CA GLN A 29 -7.60 -18.65 -3.68
C GLN A 29 -8.66 -17.73 -4.30
N GLU A 30 -8.65 -17.53 -5.61
CA GLU A 30 -9.56 -16.60 -6.27
C GLU A 30 -11.00 -17.14 -6.34
N VAL A 31 -11.96 -16.21 -6.26
CA VAL A 31 -13.40 -16.47 -6.36
C VAL A 31 -14.04 -15.37 -7.21
N PRO A 32 -14.63 -15.74 -8.37
CA PRO A 32 -14.66 -17.06 -8.98
C PRO A 32 -13.28 -17.55 -9.43
N LYS A 33 -13.13 -18.82 -9.70
CA LYS A 33 -11.88 -19.41 -10.21
C LYS A 33 -11.48 -18.75 -11.54
N PRO A 34 -10.21 -18.29 -11.68
CA PRO A 34 -9.75 -17.65 -12.90
C PRO A 34 -9.51 -18.63 -14.03
N ALA A 35 -9.66 -18.17 -15.27
CA ALA A 35 -9.51 -19.01 -16.47
C ALA A 35 -8.06 -19.02 -17.00
N GLY A 36 -7.57 -20.20 -17.37
CA GLY A 36 -6.30 -20.37 -18.08
C GLY A 36 -5.05 -19.93 -17.32
N VAL A 37 -5.11 -19.94 -15.99
CA VAL A 37 -3.99 -19.53 -15.13
C VAL A 37 -3.10 -20.73 -14.83
N GLY A 38 -1.81 -20.60 -15.15
CA GLY A 38 -0.81 -21.61 -14.81
C GLY A 38 -0.45 -21.63 -13.32
N THR A 39 0.13 -22.74 -12.87
CA THR A 39 0.57 -22.94 -11.47
C THR A 39 1.64 -21.94 -11.01
N GLY A 40 2.32 -21.26 -11.95
CA GLY A 40 3.33 -20.24 -11.68
C GLY A 40 2.77 -18.86 -11.34
N ALA A 41 1.45 -18.64 -11.49
CA ALA A 41 0.82 -17.37 -11.15
C ALA A 41 0.75 -17.19 -9.63
N GLN A 42 1.53 -16.27 -9.11
CA GLN A 42 1.65 -16.03 -7.68
C GLN A 42 2.07 -14.60 -7.37
N GLY A 43 1.83 -14.16 -6.13
CA GLY A 43 2.23 -12.86 -5.65
C GLY A 43 2.45 -12.79 -4.15
N SER A 44 2.95 -11.66 -3.71
CA SER A 44 3.14 -11.32 -2.31
C SER A 44 2.71 -9.88 -2.08
N PHE A 45 1.95 -9.67 -1.03
CA PHE A 45 1.56 -8.36 -0.53
C PHE A 45 2.07 -8.19 0.90
N THR A 46 2.62 -7.03 1.19
CA THR A 46 3.00 -6.63 2.54
C THR A 46 2.50 -5.21 2.79
N ALA A 47 2.09 -4.93 4.02
CA ALA A 47 1.65 -3.60 4.39
C ALA A 47 1.94 -3.28 5.86
N ALA A 48 2.07 -1.98 6.13
CA ALA A 48 2.24 -1.41 7.45
C ALA A 48 1.15 -0.37 7.69
N LEU A 49 0.39 -0.50 8.76
CA LEU A 49 -0.67 0.42 9.17
C LEU A 49 -0.18 1.31 10.30
N ALA A 50 -0.08 2.60 10.05
CA ALA A 50 0.08 3.63 11.06
C ALA A 50 -1.31 4.22 11.37
N ARG A 51 -1.78 4.06 12.62
CA ARG A 51 -3.10 4.57 13.05
C ARG A 51 -3.03 6.05 13.38
N SER A 52 -4.10 6.77 13.05
CA SER A 52 -4.29 8.19 13.39
C SER A 52 -5.78 8.46 13.61
N GLY A 53 -6.17 8.77 14.83
CA GLY A 53 -7.57 8.89 15.22
C GLY A 53 -8.35 7.60 14.94
N ALA A 54 -9.53 7.72 14.35
CA ALA A 54 -10.37 6.59 13.95
C ALA A 54 -9.88 5.85 12.69
N GLY A 55 -9.01 6.47 11.90
CA GLY A 55 -8.46 5.92 10.66
C GLY A 55 -6.96 5.63 10.74
N GLY A 56 -6.31 5.64 9.57
CA GLY A 56 -4.87 5.46 9.48
C GLY A 56 -4.34 5.55 8.05
N THR A 57 -3.04 5.39 7.91
CA THR A 57 -2.35 5.27 6.63
C THR A 57 -1.79 3.85 6.49
N LEU A 58 -2.19 3.17 5.43
CA LEU A 58 -1.69 1.86 5.05
C LEU A 58 -0.62 2.05 3.97
N THR A 59 0.65 1.81 4.31
CA THR A 59 1.76 1.77 3.34
C THR A 59 1.95 0.34 2.89
N TRP A 60 2.06 0.09 1.57
CA TRP A 60 2.02 -1.25 1.02
C TRP A 60 3.04 -1.49 -0.09
N ARG A 61 3.35 -2.76 -0.32
CA ARG A 61 4.11 -3.27 -1.45
C ARG A 61 3.43 -4.52 -2.02
N LEU A 62 3.40 -4.62 -3.37
CA LEU A 62 2.82 -5.74 -4.10
C LEU A 62 3.84 -6.25 -5.13
N THR A 63 4.10 -7.56 -5.13
CA THR A 63 4.88 -8.25 -6.16
C THR A 63 4.06 -9.40 -6.73
N PHE A 64 4.23 -9.70 -7.99
CA PHE A 64 3.58 -10.83 -8.65
C PHE A 64 4.36 -11.28 -9.88
N ARG A 65 4.08 -12.51 -10.34
CA ARG A 65 4.65 -13.11 -11.54
C ARG A 65 3.71 -14.17 -12.12
N GLY A 66 3.98 -14.59 -13.36
CA GLY A 66 3.29 -15.72 -14.01
C GLY A 66 1.83 -15.45 -14.33
N LEU A 67 1.42 -14.17 -14.43
CA LEU A 67 0.06 -13.82 -14.84
C LEU A 67 -0.17 -14.11 -16.32
N THR A 68 -1.45 -14.28 -16.70
CA THR A 68 -1.88 -14.54 -18.10
C THR A 68 -1.71 -13.30 -19.00
N GLY A 69 -1.40 -12.15 -18.43
CA GLY A 69 -1.19 -10.90 -19.16
C GLY A 69 -0.78 -9.76 -18.24
N LYS A 70 -0.78 -8.54 -18.76
CA LYS A 70 -0.50 -7.33 -17.97
C LYS A 70 -1.55 -7.17 -16.86
N ALA A 71 -1.10 -6.87 -15.64
CA ALA A 71 -1.99 -6.55 -14.55
C ALA A 71 -2.70 -5.22 -14.82
N THR A 72 -4.02 -5.26 -14.90
CA THR A 72 -4.87 -4.09 -15.16
C THR A 72 -5.18 -3.32 -13.89
N ALA A 73 -5.34 -4.02 -12.76
CA ALA A 73 -5.61 -3.41 -11.46
C ALA A 73 -5.21 -4.34 -10.30
N SER A 74 -5.13 -3.78 -9.11
CA SER A 74 -5.08 -4.50 -7.84
C SER A 74 -5.82 -3.74 -6.76
N HIS A 75 -6.56 -4.47 -5.93
CA HIS A 75 -7.39 -3.91 -4.87
C HIS A 75 -7.30 -4.70 -3.57
N ILE A 76 -7.62 -4.04 -2.45
CA ILE A 76 -8.03 -4.71 -1.22
C ILE A 76 -9.56 -4.74 -1.19
N HIS A 77 -10.12 -5.90 -0.93
CA HIS A 77 -11.54 -6.17 -0.85
C HIS A 77 -11.96 -6.62 0.56
N VAL A 78 -13.23 -6.40 0.91
CA VAL A 78 -13.84 -7.09 2.05
C VAL A 78 -14.25 -8.50 1.63
N GLY A 79 -13.99 -9.49 2.45
CA GLY A 79 -14.39 -10.88 2.23
C GLY A 79 -13.50 -11.85 2.99
N ALA A 80 -14.12 -12.81 3.67
CA ALA A 80 -13.41 -13.93 4.28
C ALA A 80 -12.87 -14.87 3.18
N ARG A 81 -12.01 -15.81 3.58
CA ARG A 81 -11.48 -16.83 2.67
C ARG A 81 -12.63 -17.57 1.94
N GLY A 82 -12.52 -17.69 0.62
CA GLY A 82 -13.54 -18.33 -0.21
C GLY A 82 -14.80 -17.48 -0.48
N ARG A 83 -14.81 -16.22 -0.08
CA ARG A 83 -15.93 -15.30 -0.34
C ARG A 83 -15.43 -14.09 -1.12
N ALA A 84 -16.08 -13.77 -2.25
CA ALA A 84 -15.88 -12.50 -2.94
C ALA A 84 -16.59 -11.37 -2.21
N GLY A 85 -16.11 -10.13 -2.40
CA GLY A 85 -16.73 -8.94 -1.82
C GLY A 85 -16.27 -7.66 -2.48
N GLY A 86 -16.83 -6.53 -2.05
CA GLY A 86 -16.59 -5.22 -2.66
C GLY A 86 -15.20 -4.66 -2.40
N VAL A 87 -14.74 -3.76 -3.28
CA VAL A 87 -13.49 -3.02 -3.15
C VAL A 87 -13.53 -2.10 -1.93
N ARG A 88 -12.43 -2.08 -1.18
CA ARG A 88 -12.19 -1.17 -0.07
C ARG A 88 -11.07 -0.20 -0.33
N VAL A 89 -9.98 -0.67 -0.96
CA VAL A 89 -8.82 0.16 -1.26
C VAL A 89 -8.34 -0.16 -2.67
N ALA A 90 -8.27 0.83 -3.54
CA ALA A 90 -7.56 0.72 -4.81
C ALA A 90 -6.06 0.86 -4.54
N LEU A 91 -5.27 -0.10 -5.03
CA LEU A 91 -3.82 -0.09 -4.86
C LEU A 91 -3.12 0.49 -6.09
N CYS A 92 -3.39 -0.05 -7.26
CA CYS A 92 -2.83 0.41 -8.53
C CYS A 92 -3.70 0.01 -9.73
N GLY A 93 -3.61 0.79 -10.82
CA GLY A 93 -4.23 0.49 -12.11
C GLY A 93 -3.69 1.43 -13.21
N PRO A 94 -2.95 0.93 -14.21
CA PRO A 94 -2.37 -0.43 -14.33
C PRO A 94 -1.30 -0.72 -13.29
N CYS A 95 -1.07 -2.02 -13.02
CA CYS A 95 -0.10 -2.45 -12.01
C CYS A 95 1.18 -3.00 -12.64
N ARG A 96 2.31 -2.79 -11.94
CA ARG A 96 3.58 -3.46 -12.21
C ARG A 96 4.03 -4.25 -10.99
N SER A 97 4.67 -5.39 -11.19
CA SER A 97 5.28 -6.12 -10.06
C SER A 97 6.34 -5.26 -9.38
N GLY A 98 6.31 -5.24 -8.05
CA GLY A 98 7.12 -4.32 -7.26
C GLY A 98 6.44 -2.99 -6.93
N ALA A 99 5.19 -2.79 -7.37
CA ALA A 99 4.41 -1.60 -7.03
C ALA A 99 4.35 -1.38 -5.52
N ARG A 100 4.36 -0.12 -5.14
CA ARG A 100 4.26 0.35 -3.75
C ARG A 100 3.47 1.64 -3.69
N GLY A 101 2.87 1.90 -2.54
CA GLY A 101 2.10 3.11 -2.33
C GLY A 101 1.60 3.24 -0.91
N SER A 102 0.79 4.24 -0.69
CA SER A 102 0.07 4.45 0.56
C SER A 102 -1.40 4.80 0.27
N ALA A 103 -2.26 4.42 1.19
CA ALA A 103 -3.69 4.73 1.12
C ALA A 103 -4.21 5.12 2.51
N ARG A 104 -5.08 6.12 2.55
CA ARG A 104 -5.86 6.38 3.76
C ARG A 104 -6.92 5.32 3.93
N VAL A 105 -7.07 4.82 5.15
CA VAL A 105 -8.06 3.80 5.49
C VAL A 105 -8.90 4.24 6.67
N ASP A 106 -10.19 3.92 6.62
CA ASP A 106 -11.16 4.20 7.65
C ASP A 106 -11.18 3.14 8.76
N ALA A 107 -11.90 3.39 9.83
CA ALA A 107 -12.04 2.47 10.96
C ALA A 107 -12.59 1.10 10.55
N ARG A 108 -13.54 1.05 9.60
CA ARG A 108 -14.13 -0.21 9.11
C ARG A 108 -13.10 -1.05 8.37
N THR A 109 -12.29 -0.43 7.53
CA THR A 109 -11.18 -1.11 6.82
C THR A 109 -10.14 -1.64 7.81
N ILE A 110 -9.78 -0.83 8.82
CA ILE A 110 -8.86 -1.24 9.88
C ILE A 110 -9.40 -2.46 10.64
N THR A 111 -10.68 -2.41 11.04
CA THR A 111 -11.33 -3.55 11.72
C THR A 111 -11.28 -4.82 10.87
N GLY A 112 -11.59 -4.73 9.58
CA GLY A 112 -11.53 -5.86 8.67
C GLY A 112 -10.13 -6.42 8.46
N LEU A 113 -9.10 -5.55 8.38
CA LEU A 113 -7.69 -5.98 8.31
C LEU A 113 -7.28 -6.73 9.59
N LEU A 114 -7.63 -6.20 10.76
CA LEU A 114 -7.31 -6.83 12.05
C LEU A 114 -8.04 -8.15 12.26
N ALA A 115 -9.28 -8.28 11.78
CA ALA A 115 -10.09 -9.48 11.85
C ALA A 115 -9.73 -10.54 10.79
N GLY A 116 -8.82 -10.21 9.82
CA GLY A 116 -8.47 -11.12 8.73
C GLY A 116 -9.61 -11.36 7.72
N THR A 117 -10.59 -10.46 7.65
CA THR A 117 -11.73 -10.54 6.73
C THR A 117 -11.53 -9.71 5.46
N MET A 118 -10.28 -9.40 5.14
CA MET A 118 -9.90 -8.70 3.91
C MET A 118 -8.92 -9.50 3.07
N TYR A 119 -9.00 -9.33 1.77
CA TYR A 119 -8.07 -9.95 0.83
C TYR A 119 -7.56 -8.94 -0.19
N VAL A 120 -6.41 -9.22 -0.77
CA VAL A 120 -5.85 -8.51 -1.91
C VAL A 120 -5.92 -9.40 -3.13
N ASN A 121 -6.23 -8.82 -4.30
CA ASN A 121 -6.15 -9.53 -5.57
C ASN A 121 -5.50 -8.68 -6.66
N VAL A 122 -5.13 -9.34 -7.75
CA VAL A 122 -4.59 -8.74 -8.98
C VAL A 122 -5.44 -9.18 -10.15
N HIS A 123 -5.83 -8.24 -11.00
CA HIS A 123 -6.67 -8.44 -12.17
C HIS A 123 -5.86 -8.36 -13.45
N THR A 124 -6.29 -9.10 -14.47
CA THR A 124 -5.80 -8.98 -15.86
C THR A 124 -6.98 -8.82 -16.80
N ALA A 125 -6.73 -8.47 -18.06
CA ALA A 125 -7.81 -8.39 -19.07
C ALA A 125 -8.53 -9.74 -19.23
N ARG A 126 -7.81 -10.87 -19.12
CA ARG A 126 -8.39 -12.22 -19.21
C ARG A 126 -9.20 -12.60 -17.97
N ASN A 127 -8.78 -12.12 -16.80
CA ASN A 127 -9.40 -12.43 -15.51
C ASN A 127 -9.77 -11.13 -14.80
N ALA A 128 -10.77 -10.43 -15.34
CA ALA A 128 -11.21 -9.13 -14.85
C ALA A 128 -11.84 -9.19 -13.44
N ALA A 129 -12.35 -10.34 -13.02
CA ALA A 129 -12.83 -10.55 -11.66
C ALA A 129 -11.70 -10.77 -10.63
N GLY A 130 -10.51 -11.12 -11.12
CA GLY A 130 -9.31 -11.42 -10.34
C GLY A 130 -8.57 -12.64 -10.89
N GLU A 131 -7.25 -12.59 -10.92
CA GLU A 131 -6.42 -13.68 -11.40
C GLU A 131 -5.68 -14.39 -10.26
N ILE A 132 -5.13 -13.64 -9.34
CA ILE A 132 -4.51 -14.16 -8.12
C ILE A 132 -5.00 -13.38 -6.91
N ARG A 133 -5.25 -14.09 -5.83
CA ARG A 133 -5.80 -13.56 -4.58
C ARG A 133 -5.04 -14.09 -3.37
N GLY A 134 -4.93 -13.29 -2.30
CA GLY A 134 -4.40 -13.69 -1.02
C GLY A 134 -5.18 -13.08 0.14
N GLN A 135 -5.55 -13.91 1.15
CA GLN A 135 -6.15 -13.39 2.39
C GLN A 135 -5.10 -12.62 3.16
N ILE A 136 -5.43 -11.39 3.57
CA ILE A 136 -4.55 -10.54 4.36
C ILE A 136 -4.58 -11.02 5.80
N VAL A 137 -3.40 -11.24 6.38
CA VAL A 137 -3.23 -11.64 7.78
C VAL A 137 -2.30 -10.68 8.50
N LYS A 138 -2.53 -10.46 9.78
CA LYS A 138 -1.66 -9.69 10.66
C LYS A 138 -0.33 -10.42 10.84
N THR A 139 0.78 -9.68 10.82
CA THR A 139 2.12 -10.22 11.09
C THR A 139 2.63 -9.78 12.46
N ALA A 140 3.52 -10.56 13.05
CA ALA A 140 4.13 -10.24 14.36
C ALA A 140 4.97 -8.94 14.30
N ARG A 141 5.55 -8.63 13.13
CA ARG A 141 6.35 -7.43 12.90
C ARG A 141 5.84 -6.70 11.66
N ALA A 142 5.70 -5.38 11.75
CA ALA A 142 5.41 -4.56 10.57
C ALA A 142 6.59 -4.63 9.59
N PRO A 143 6.34 -4.76 8.27
CA PRO A 143 7.38 -4.56 7.28
C PRO A 143 7.95 -3.14 7.44
N VAL A 144 9.27 -3.02 7.41
CA VAL A 144 9.92 -1.70 7.42
C VAL A 144 9.52 -0.99 6.12
N PRO A 145 8.82 0.17 6.17
CA PRO A 145 8.57 0.95 4.98
C PRO A 145 9.91 1.29 4.33
N PRO A 146 10.05 1.25 3.00
CA PRO A 146 11.22 1.83 2.36
C PRO A 146 11.30 3.31 2.75
N PRO A 147 12.51 3.87 2.92
CA PRO A 147 12.67 5.28 3.23
C PRO A 147 11.90 6.11 2.19
N ALA A 148 11.19 7.13 2.67
CA ALA A 148 10.51 8.09 1.81
C ALA A 148 11.58 8.69 0.88
N THR A 149 11.42 8.52 -0.42
CA THR A 149 12.26 9.21 -1.40
C THR A 149 11.87 10.69 -1.30
N THR A 150 12.66 11.47 -0.57
CA THR A 150 12.56 12.92 -0.57
C THR A 150 13.03 13.33 -1.96
N THR A 151 12.11 13.62 -2.86
CA THR A 151 12.44 14.39 -4.06
C THR A 151 12.72 15.80 -3.58
N ASN A 152 14.00 16.12 -3.36
CA ASN A 152 14.46 17.50 -3.26
C ASN A 152 14.17 18.14 -4.62
N SER A 153 13.06 18.84 -4.72
CA SER A 153 12.82 19.81 -5.78
C SER A 153 13.68 21.03 -5.45
N THR A 154 14.93 21.00 -5.88
CA THR A 154 15.77 22.18 -5.91
C THR A 154 15.20 23.07 -7.01
N GLY A 155 14.39 24.06 -6.62
CA GLY A 155 13.97 25.13 -7.49
C GLY A 155 15.18 25.93 -7.92
N GLY A 156 15.74 25.63 -9.08
CA GLY A 156 16.72 26.47 -9.75
C GLY A 156 15.99 27.71 -10.27
N THR A 157 16.09 28.82 -9.57
CA THR A 157 15.83 30.13 -10.12
C THR A 157 16.98 30.47 -11.07
N THR A 158 16.78 30.26 -12.36
CA THR A 158 17.61 30.88 -13.40
C THR A 158 17.18 32.32 -13.52
N THR A 159 17.97 33.24 -12.96
CA THR A 159 17.93 34.63 -13.32
C THR A 159 18.53 34.74 -14.72
N ASP A 160 17.67 35.01 -15.71
CA ASP A 160 18.05 35.37 -17.07
C ASP A 160 18.46 36.87 -17.07
N ASP A 161 19.76 37.09 -16.94
CA ASP A 161 20.34 38.41 -17.14
C ASP A 161 20.55 38.62 -18.65
N GLY A 162 19.53 39.25 -19.29
CA GLY A 162 19.59 39.67 -20.65
C GLY A 162 20.72 40.67 -20.89
N TYR A 163 21.79 40.24 -21.59
CA TYR A 163 22.77 41.10 -22.22
C TYR A 163 22.48 41.22 -23.72
N TYR A 164 21.99 42.37 -24.13
CA TYR A 164 21.94 42.77 -25.52
C TYR A 164 23.16 43.64 -25.86
N PRO A 165 24.05 43.29 -26.81
CA PRO A 165 24.91 44.25 -27.50
C PRO A 165 24.25 44.64 -28.80
N GLY A 166 23.98 45.95 -28.96
CA GLY A 166 23.63 46.54 -30.25
C GLY A 166 24.85 46.65 -31.17
N GLY A 167 24.59 46.63 -32.46
CA GLY A 167 25.47 46.83 -33.57
C GLY A 167 24.71 46.65 -34.86
#